data_5ea94052e7268bc5f70805c0b5d7fc85
#
_entry.id   5ea94052e7268bc5f70805c0b5d7fc85
#
_cell.length_a   1.000
_cell.length_b   1.000
_cell.length_c   1.000
_cell.angle_alpha   90.00
_cell.angle_beta   90.00
_cell.angle_gamma   90.00
#
_symmetry.space_group_name_H-M   'P 1'
#
loop_
_entity.id
_entity.type
_entity.pdbx_description
1 polymer ?
#
loop_
_entity_poly.entity_id
_entity_poly.type
_entity_poly.pdbx_seq_one_letter_code
_entity_poly.pdbx_strand_id
1 'polypeptide(L)'
;MDSVEFMISPNVGEPLKPLAKIISGGEMSRFMLAFKNILAGVDDIGTMVFDEIDTGISGNISQVVSEKMCNISRARQVIAVTHMPSLAAMADNHYLISKSTQNGKTLTHVDLLQDDTDEVARLIGGNDYSIYAVPHAKEMKANAQRYKDSLIK
;
A
#
# COMPACT_ATOMS: atom_id res chain seq x y z
N MET A 1 34.30 -12.73 -8.80
CA MET A 1 33.10 -11.94 -8.52
C MET A 1 32.11 -12.89 -7.88
N ASP A 2 31.74 -12.68 -6.61
CA ASP A 2 30.80 -13.55 -5.92
C ASP A 2 29.40 -13.25 -6.43
N SER A 3 28.58 -14.30 -6.62
CA SER A 3 27.18 -14.18 -7.00
C SER A 3 26.33 -14.49 -5.77
N VAL A 4 25.40 -13.59 -5.42
CA VAL A 4 24.47 -13.77 -4.31
C VAL A 4 23.07 -13.99 -4.84
N GLU A 5 22.40 -15.04 -4.41
CA GLU A 5 21.03 -15.35 -4.77
C GLU A 5 20.18 -15.54 -3.52
N PHE A 6 19.06 -14.81 -3.43
CA PHE A 6 18.11 -15.00 -2.35
C PHE A 6 17.25 -16.23 -2.58
N MET A 7 17.21 -17.12 -1.59
CA MET A 7 16.42 -18.34 -1.61
C MET A 7 15.29 -18.26 -0.59
N ILE A 8 14.11 -18.73 -0.95
CA ILE A 8 12.93 -18.75 -0.07
C ILE A 8 12.18 -20.06 -0.18
N SER A 9 11.59 -20.50 0.93
CA SER A 9 10.56 -21.53 0.98
C SER A 9 9.25 -20.87 1.44
N PRO A 10 8.28 -20.62 0.56
CA PRO A 10 7.05 -19.91 0.93
C PRO A 10 6.14 -20.74 1.84
N ASN A 11 6.23 -22.07 1.77
CA ASN A 11 5.39 -22.98 2.54
C ASN A 11 6.24 -23.97 3.35
N VAL A 12 5.74 -24.36 4.51
CA VAL A 12 6.39 -25.37 5.34
C VAL A 12 6.48 -26.69 4.59
N GLY A 13 7.68 -27.25 4.49
CA GLY A 13 7.93 -28.53 3.79
C GLY A 13 8.27 -28.40 2.31
N GLU A 14 8.23 -27.22 1.73
CA GLU A 14 8.72 -27.01 0.36
C GLU A 14 10.24 -26.77 0.33
N PRO A 15 10.93 -27.18 -0.75
CA PRO A 15 12.35 -26.92 -0.91
C PRO A 15 12.59 -25.42 -1.13
N LEU A 16 13.78 -24.94 -0.71
CA LEU A 16 14.27 -23.62 -1.05
C LEU A 16 14.39 -23.45 -2.57
N LYS A 17 13.85 -22.34 -3.08
CA LYS A 17 13.93 -21.96 -4.49
C LYS A 17 14.38 -20.51 -4.63
N PRO A 18 15.00 -20.13 -5.75
CA PRO A 18 15.33 -18.74 -6.02
C PRO A 18 14.13 -17.82 -5.89
N LEU A 19 14.26 -16.77 -5.07
CA LEU A 19 13.20 -15.77 -4.84
C LEU A 19 12.63 -15.25 -6.16
N ALA A 20 13.49 -14.86 -7.10
CA ALA A 20 13.10 -14.30 -8.39
C ALA A 20 12.26 -15.25 -9.28
N LYS A 21 12.24 -16.55 -8.99
CA LYS A 21 11.52 -17.55 -9.81
C LYS A 21 10.15 -17.91 -9.29
N ILE A 22 9.85 -17.59 -8.03
CA ILE A 22 8.63 -18.09 -7.38
C ILE A 22 7.74 -16.99 -6.81
N ILE A 23 8.23 -15.76 -6.76
CA ILE A 23 7.51 -14.66 -6.15
C ILE A 23 6.71 -13.90 -7.21
N SER A 24 5.45 -13.59 -6.92
CA SER A 24 4.62 -12.71 -7.73
C SER A 24 5.01 -11.23 -7.55
N GLY A 25 4.53 -10.33 -8.43
CA GLY A 25 4.79 -8.89 -8.31
C GLY A 25 4.41 -8.33 -6.94
N GLY A 26 3.21 -8.63 -6.45
CA GLY A 26 2.75 -8.20 -5.14
C GLY A 26 3.56 -8.78 -3.97
N GLU A 27 3.96 -10.05 -4.05
CA GLU A 27 4.83 -10.67 -3.05
C GLU A 27 6.23 -10.05 -3.06
N MET A 28 6.78 -9.74 -4.23
CA MET A 28 8.06 -9.05 -4.37
C MET A 28 7.99 -7.65 -3.75
N SER A 29 6.92 -6.89 -4.02
CA SER A 29 6.71 -5.57 -3.44
C SER A 29 6.67 -5.62 -1.90
N ARG A 30 5.97 -6.61 -1.32
CA ARG A 30 5.93 -6.82 0.14
C ARG A 30 7.26 -7.28 0.71
N PHE A 31 7.97 -8.16 0.02
CA PHE A 31 9.33 -8.56 0.41
C PHE A 31 10.25 -7.33 0.43
N MET A 32 10.23 -6.51 -0.62
CA MET A 32 11.02 -5.29 -0.69
C MET A 32 10.62 -4.28 0.39
N LEU A 33 9.33 -4.15 0.71
CA LEU A 33 8.86 -3.32 1.82
C LEU A 33 9.47 -3.79 3.16
N ALA A 34 9.41 -5.10 3.46
CA ALA A 34 10.00 -5.66 4.67
C ALA A 34 11.52 -5.46 4.73
N PHE A 35 12.20 -5.72 3.62
CA PHE A 35 13.64 -5.55 3.49
C PHE A 35 14.06 -4.09 3.69
N LYS A 36 13.35 -3.15 3.07
CA LYS A 36 13.59 -1.71 3.22
C LYS A 36 13.27 -1.17 4.62
N ASN A 37 12.30 -1.76 5.32
CA ASN A 37 12.08 -1.44 6.73
C ASN A 37 13.29 -1.80 7.61
N ILE A 38 13.95 -2.93 7.32
CA ILE A 38 15.16 -3.36 8.06
C ILE A 38 16.35 -2.45 7.74
N LEU A 39 16.49 -2.05 6.47
CA LEU A 39 17.60 -1.24 5.98
C LEU A 39 17.35 0.27 6.05
N ALA A 40 16.31 0.71 6.72
CA ALA A 40 15.86 2.11 6.71
C ALA A 40 16.92 3.16 7.09
N GLY A 41 17.98 2.77 7.80
CA GLY A 41 19.10 3.63 8.16
C GLY A 41 20.35 3.50 7.31
N VAL A 42 20.35 2.64 6.27
CA VAL A 42 21.58 2.24 5.57
C VAL A 42 21.66 2.78 4.14
N ASP A 43 20.52 3.05 3.48
CA ASP A 43 20.49 3.56 2.12
C ASP A 43 19.94 5.01 2.05
N ASP A 44 20.42 5.79 1.07
CA ASP A 44 20.05 7.19 0.84
C ASP A 44 18.89 7.35 -0.15
N ILE A 45 18.01 6.34 -0.27
CA ILE A 45 16.86 6.41 -1.17
C ILE A 45 15.78 7.32 -0.57
N GLY A 46 15.56 8.49 -1.16
CA GLY A 46 14.60 9.49 -0.67
C GLY A 46 13.13 9.18 -1.00
N THR A 47 12.87 8.45 -2.11
CA THR A 47 11.50 8.13 -2.58
C THR A 47 11.38 6.66 -2.93
N MET A 48 10.31 6.03 -2.46
CA MET A 48 9.96 4.64 -2.80
C MET A 48 8.59 4.61 -3.46
N VAL A 49 8.48 3.85 -4.55
CA VAL A 49 7.22 3.63 -5.27
C VAL A 49 6.84 2.16 -5.15
N PHE A 50 5.65 1.90 -4.66
CA PHE A 50 5.08 0.56 -4.55
C PHE A 50 3.87 0.42 -5.46
N ASP A 51 3.97 -0.49 -6.40
CA ASP A 51 2.87 -0.91 -7.25
C ASP A 51 2.50 -2.36 -6.93
N GLU A 52 1.22 -2.71 -7.02
CA GLU A 52 0.67 -4.04 -6.72
C GLU A 52 0.97 -4.59 -5.31
N ILE A 53 1.33 -3.73 -4.34
CA ILE A 53 1.71 -4.18 -2.99
C ILE A 53 0.56 -4.88 -2.26
N ASP A 54 -0.66 -4.56 -2.62
CA ASP A 54 -1.91 -5.08 -2.08
C ASP A 54 -2.48 -6.28 -2.86
N THR A 55 -1.84 -6.69 -3.96
CA THR A 55 -2.27 -7.86 -4.74
C THR A 55 -2.16 -9.14 -3.93
N GLY A 56 -3.27 -9.89 -3.86
CA GLY A 56 -3.33 -11.19 -3.17
C GLY A 56 -3.34 -11.12 -1.64
N ILE A 57 -3.59 -9.95 -1.05
CA ILE A 57 -3.79 -9.81 0.40
C ILE A 57 -5.16 -9.23 0.73
N SER A 58 -5.59 -9.44 1.96
CA SER A 58 -6.84 -8.90 2.49
C SER A 58 -6.80 -8.77 4.03
N GLY A 59 -7.78 -8.09 4.60
CA GLY A 59 -8.00 -8.03 6.04
C GLY A 59 -6.77 -7.57 6.84
N ASN A 60 -6.36 -8.36 7.82
CA ASN A 60 -5.30 -8.00 8.75
C ASN A 60 -3.93 -7.80 8.09
N ILE A 61 -3.65 -8.48 6.98
CA ILE A 61 -2.36 -8.34 6.28
C ILE A 61 -2.27 -6.96 5.63
N SER A 62 -3.35 -6.45 5.03
CA SER A 62 -3.36 -5.11 4.46
C SER A 62 -3.14 -4.02 5.51
N GLN A 63 -3.65 -4.21 6.73
CA GLN A 63 -3.40 -3.31 7.86
C GLN A 63 -1.90 -3.30 8.23
N VAL A 64 -1.28 -4.48 8.36
CA VAL A 64 0.17 -4.59 8.67
C VAL A 64 1.02 -3.94 7.58
N VAL A 65 0.68 -4.13 6.31
CA VAL A 65 1.37 -3.48 5.18
C VAL A 65 1.25 -1.96 5.29
N SER A 66 0.04 -1.43 5.56
CA SER A 66 -0.20 0.00 5.72
C SER A 66 0.65 0.61 6.85
N GLU A 67 0.73 -0.07 7.99
CA GLU A 67 1.54 0.35 9.14
C GLU A 67 3.04 0.35 8.82
N LYS A 68 3.54 -0.67 8.10
CA LYS A 68 4.94 -0.72 7.67
C LYS A 68 5.28 0.38 6.67
N MET A 69 4.37 0.72 5.76
CA MET A 69 4.55 1.84 4.84
C MET A 69 4.55 3.18 5.59
N CYS A 70 3.64 3.36 6.53
CA CYS A 70 3.60 4.53 7.40
C CYS A 70 4.92 4.70 8.19
N ASN A 71 5.52 3.63 8.68
CA ASN A 71 6.81 3.70 9.38
C ASN A 71 7.93 4.20 8.46
N ILE A 72 8.01 3.71 7.22
CA ILE A 72 9.01 4.18 6.24
C ILE A 72 8.74 5.63 5.84
N SER A 73 7.47 6.04 5.69
CA SER A 73 7.11 7.39 5.23
C SER A 73 7.54 8.50 6.18
N ARG A 74 7.89 8.17 7.41
CA ARG A 74 8.43 9.16 8.37
C ARG A 74 9.81 9.71 8.00
N ALA A 75 10.60 8.93 7.29
CA ALA A 75 11.96 9.30 6.89
C ALA A 75 12.09 9.52 5.37
N ARG A 76 11.10 9.09 4.59
CA ARG A 76 11.17 9.03 3.12
C ARG A 76 9.81 9.28 2.50
N GLN A 77 9.80 9.74 1.26
CA GLN A 77 8.56 9.76 0.50
C GLN A 77 8.16 8.34 0.08
N VAL A 78 6.91 7.98 0.34
CA VAL A 78 6.32 6.71 -0.13
C VAL A 78 5.16 7.02 -1.05
N ILE A 79 5.19 6.47 -2.25
CA ILE A 79 4.11 6.53 -3.23
C ILE A 79 3.59 5.11 -3.41
N ALA A 80 2.29 4.90 -3.27
CA ALA A 80 1.67 3.60 -3.47
C ALA A 80 0.48 3.70 -4.43
N VAL A 81 0.39 2.73 -5.34
CA VAL A 81 -0.82 2.48 -6.12
C VAL A 81 -1.59 1.37 -5.42
N THR A 82 -2.82 1.64 -5.01
CA THR A 82 -3.61 0.71 -4.19
C THR A 82 -5.10 0.81 -4.47
N HIS A 83 -5.80 -0.28 -4.23
CA HIS A 83 -7.25 -0.37 -4.14
C HIS A 83 -7.73 -0.79 -2.74
N MET A 84 -6.80 -0.89 -1.77
CA MET A 84 -7.11 -1.28 -0.41
C MET A 84 -7.48 -0.08 0.47
N PRO A 85 -8.66 -0.09 1.11
CA PRO A 85 -9.11 1.02 1.95
C PRO A 85 -8.18 1.29 3.14
N SER A 86 -7.52 0.26 3.69
CA SER A 86 -6.57 0.44 4.80
C SER A 86 -5.31 1.22 4.40
N LEU A 87 -4.79 1.00 3.17
CA LEU A 87 -3.66 1.77 2.65
C LEU A 87 -4.09 3.21 2.35
N ALA A 88 -5.24 3.39 1.68
CA ALA A 88 -5.79 4.69 1.38
C ALA A 88 -6.02 5.53 2.66
N ALA A 89 -6.66 4.94 3.67
CA ALA A 89 -6.91 5.60 4.96
C ALA A 89 -5.63 5.97 5.72
N MET A 90 -4.52 5.25 5.48
CA MET A 90 -3.22 5.52 6.10
C MET A 90 -2.42 6.61 5.38
N ALA A 91 -2.80 7.01 4.16
CA ALA A 91 -2.08 8.03 3.40
C ALA A 91 -2.14 9.41 4.08
N ASP A 92 -1.10 10.23 3.86
CA ASP A 92 -1.10 11.66 4.23
C ASP A 92 -1.73 12.49 3.11
N ASN A 93 -1.55 12.06 1.86
CA ASN A 93 -2.15 12.65 0.67
C ASN A 93 -2.73 11.53 -0.18
N HIS A 94 -4.01 11.65 -0.54
CA HIS A 94 -4.72 10.68 -1.36
C HIS A 94 -5.03 11.30 -2.72
N TYR A 95 -4.54 10.69 -3.80
CA TYR A 95 -4.80 11.08 -5.17
C TYR A 95 -5.75 10.08 -5.82
N LEU A 96 -6.87 10.58 -6.33
CA LEU A 96 -7.82 9.79 -7.11
C LEU A 96 -7.40 9.78 -8.58
N ILE A 97 -7.23 8.58 -9.14
CA ILE A 97 -7.03 8.40 -10.57
C ILE A 97 -8.37 8.03 -11.21
N SER A 98 -8.82 8.87 -12.13
CA SER A 98 -10.06 8.65 -12.87
C SER A 98 -9.82 8.71 -14.38
N LYS A 99 -10.71 8.05 -15.14
CA LYS A 99 -10.67 8.08 -16.61
C LYS A 99 -11.97 8.65 -17.15
N SER A 100 -11.86 9.56 -18.09
CA SER A 100 -13.01 10.07 -18.85
C SER A 100 -12.81 9.88 -20.35
N THR A 101 -13.90 9.80 -21.12
CA THR A 101 -13.81 9.74 -22.58
C THR A 101 -14.34 11.04 -23.15
N GLN A 102 -13.48 11.74 -23.90
CA GLN A 102 -13.84 12.97 -24.63
C GLN A 102 -13.42 12.82 -26.09
N ASN A 103 -14.34 13.07 -27.01
CA ASN A 103 -14.10 12.99 -28.46
C ASN A 103 -13.46 11.66 -28.91
N GLY A 104 -13.89 10.53 -28.32
CA GLY A 104 -13.36 9.20 -28.64
C GLY A 104 -11.95 8.91 -28.11
N LYS A 105 -11.39 9.80 -27.27
CA LYS A 105 -10.09 9.60 -26.60
C LYS A 105 -10.31 9.44 -25.10
N THR A 106 -9.58 8.50 -24.51
CA THR A 106 -9.55 8.33 -23.03
C THR A 106 -8.51 9.29 -22.45
N LEU A 107 -8.97 10.09 -21.49
CA LEU A 107 -8.13 10.99 -20.70
C LEU A 107 -8.04 10.44 -19.28
N THR A 108 -6.84 10.48 -18.70
CA THR A 108 -6.60 10.14 -17.29
C THR A 108 -6.47 11.43 -16.50
N HIS A 109 -7.20 11.51 -15.39
CA HIS A 109 -7.16 12.61 -14.43
C HIS A 109 -6.52 12.10 -13.14
N VAL A 110 -5.80 13.01 -12.45
CA VAL A 110 -5.18 12.74 -11.15
C VAL A 110 -5.53 13.91 -10.25
N ASP A 111 -6.38 13.68 -9.27
CA ASP A 111 -6.95 14.72 -8.42
C ASP A 111 -6.57 14.48 -6.95
N LEU A 112 -5.99 15.48 -6.29
CA LEU A 112 -5.74 15.44 -4.85
C LEU A 112 -7.06 15.62 -4.09
N LEU A 113 -7.43 14.64 -3.28
CA LEU A 113 -8.61 14.68 -2.45
C LEU A 113 -8.33 15.48 -1.17
N GLN A 114 -9.14 16.52 -0.91
CA GLN A 114 -9.08 17.30 0.35
C GLN A 114 -9.73 16.53 1.51
N ASP A 115 -10.85 15.86 1.25
CA ASP A 115 -11.46 14.85 2.11
C ASP A 115 -11.65 13.58 1.28
N ASP A 116 -10.97 12.53 1.67
CA ASP A 116 -10.99 11.24 0.98
C ASP A 116 -11.95 10.24 1.64
N THR A 117 -12.78 10.67 2.58
CA THR A 117 -13.70 9.79 3.33
C THR A 117 -14.64 9.02 2.40
N ASP A 118 -15.20 9.70 1.40
CA ASP A 118 -16.11 9.07 0.44
C ASP A 118 -15.37 8.08 -0.48
N GLU A 119 -14.14 8.39 -0.88
CA GLU A 119 -13.33 7.46 -1.67
C GLU A 119 -12.93 6.22 -0.86
N VAL A 120 -12.54 6.38 0.40
CA VAL A 120 -12.29 5.24 1.30
C VAL A 120 -13.56 4.41 1.49
N ALA A 121 -14.73 5.05 1.63
CA ALA A 121 -16.02 4.35 1.71
C ALA A 121 -16.33 3.58 0.41
N ARG A 122 -16.03 4.17 -0.75
CA ARG A 122 -16.16 3.51 -2.05
C ARG A 122 -15.24 2.28 -2.16
N LEU A 123 -14.01 2.38 -1.68
CA LEU A 123 -13.08 1.25 -1.64
C LEU A 123 -13.55 0.12 -0.71
N ILE A 124 -14.29 0.44 0.37
CA ILE A 124 -14.88 -0.54 1.29
C ILE A 124 -16.08 -1.24 0.66
N GLY A 125 -17.01 -0.48 0.08
CA GLY A 125 -18.34 -0.97 -0.31
C GLY A 125 -18.59 -1.07 -1.81
N GLY A 126 -17.64 -0.68 -2.65
CA GLY A 126 -17.82 -0.58 -4.09
C GLY A 126 -18.52 0.70 -4.51
N ASN A 127 -18.91 0.80 -5.80
CA ASN A 127 -19.49 2.02 -6.35
C ASN A 127 -20.86 2.39 -5.74
N ASP A 128 -21.64 1.39 -5.33
CA ASP A 128 -22.95 1.55 -4.70
C ASP A 128 -22.85 1.36 -3.18
N TYR A 129 -21.81 1.94 -2.56
CA TYR A 129 -21.55 1.77 -1.13
C TYR A 129 -22.72 2.22 -0.26
N SER A 130 -23.06 1.40 0.73
CA SER A 130 -24.16 1.67 1.65
C SER A 130 -23.79 2.77 2.67
N ILE A 131 -24.83 3.32 3.32
CA ILE A 131 -24.66 4.30 4.42
C ILE A 131 -23.74 3.78 5.55
N TYR A 132 -23.52 2.46 5.64
CA TYR A 132 -22.63 1.86 6.64
C TYR A 132 -21.14 1.96 6.25
N ALA A 133 -20.81 2.15 4.98
CA ALA A 133 -19.41 2.27 4.55
C ALA A 133 -18.78 3.59 4.99
N VAL A 134 -19.53 4.68 5.01
CA VAL A 134 -19.01 6.00 5.44
C VAL A 134 -18.60 6.02 6.92
N PRO A 135 -19.43 5.56 7.89
CA PRO A 135 -18.99 5.43 9.28
C PRO A 135 -17.74 4.55 9.43
N HIS A 136 -17.67 3.43 8.70
CA HIS A 136 -16.50 2.54 8.72
C HIS A 136 -15.26 3.21 8.14
N ALA A 137 -15.39 3.97 7.04
CA ALA A 137 -14.29 4.76 6.49
C ALA A 137 -13.75 5.78 7.50
N LYS A 138 -14.64 6.50 8.20
CA LYS A 138 -14.27 7.44 9.27
C LYS A 138 -13.54 6.75 10.43
N GLU A 139 -14.03 5.60 10.86
CA GLU A 139 -13.38 4.81 11.91
C GLU A 139 -11.98 4.34 11.47
N MET A 140 -11.86 3.85 10.23
CA MET A 140 -10.57 3.43 9.66
C MET A 140 -9.57 4.57 9.61
N LYS A 141 -9.97 5.77 9.15
CA LYS A 141 -9.14 6.97 9.16
C LYS A 141 -8.73 7.40 10.57
N ALA A 142 -9.68 7.34 11.53
CA ALA A 142 -9.37 7.65 12.92
C ALA A 142 -8.37 6.66 13.53
N ASN A 143 -8.47 5.37 13.19
CA ASN A 143 -7.50 4.36 13.61
C ASN A 143 -6.12 4.61 12.99
N ALA A 144 -6.06 4.94 11.70
CA ALA A 144 -4.84 5.30 11.01
C ALA A 144 -4.17 6.52 11.67
N GLN A 145 -4.94 7.56 12.00
CA GLN A 145 -4.40 8.73 12.69
C GLN A 145 -3.87 8.40 14.09
N ARG A 146 -4.59 7.59 14.87
CA ARG A 146 -4.11 7.13 16.18
C ARG A 146 -2.80 6.34 16.08
N TYR A 147 -2.66 5.51 15.05
CA TYR A 147 -1.41 4.81 14.80
C TYR A 147 -0.27 5.77 14.49
N LYS A 148 -0.47 6.74 13.59
CA LYS A 148 0.51 7.79 13.28
C LYS A 148 0.94 8.56 14.52
N ASP A 149 -0.01 8.96 15.36
CA ASP A 149 0.25 9.70 16.59
C ASP A 149 1.08 8.88 17.60
N SER A 150 0.89 7.56 17.64
CA SER A 150 1.66 6.67 18.49
C SER A 150 3.14 6.58 18.12
N LEU A 151 3.49 6.91 16.87
CA LEU A 151 4.87 6.90 16.36
C LEU A 151 5.64 8.19 16.67
N ILE A 152 4.98 9.23 17.18
CA ILE A 152 5.58 10.56 17.45
C ILE A 152 6.23 10.61 18.86
N LYS A 153 6.14 9.54 19.64
CA LYS A 153 6.67 9.49 21.01
C LYS A 153 8.16 9.19 21.07
#